data_5a4a85ad441486c4dae59f8dd3a35e16
#
_entry.id   5a4a85ad441486c4dae59f8dd3a35e16
#
_cell.length_a   1.000
_cell.length_b   1.000
_cell.length_c   1.000
_cell.angle_alpha   90.00
_cell.angle_beta   90.00
_cell.angle_gamma   90.00
#
_symmetry.space_group_name_H-M   'P 1'
#
loop_
_entity.id
_entity.type
_entity.pdbx_description
1 polymer ?
#
loop_
_entity_poly.entity_id
_entity_poly.type
_entity_poly.pdbx_seq_one_letter_code
_entity_poly.pdbx_strand_id
1 'polypeptide(L)'
;MAAGQGCAEVALGTTADALAAARLGGIDRTVLTTAGLTDAEATAILARSFDEVAGPIDPALAGQLRAHLGLALRPGAAPAFAEALIRQPRAGATCPGKPRIILEPPEGHGDHCLIVAVLATVLAPRYGADPATAFLAGMAHHLHNAHLPDSGFAGEMLLGSHLGPIMQALFARELATLPASLSTATAAALATIPDPSTPGGRAFHAADVIDRVLQMRHYDQVARFTIDQALDDMDLVHAGPTQSFHHSVLQDANLP
;
A
#
# COMPACT_ATOMS: atom_id res chain seq x y z
N MET A 1 -6.90 2.15 16.41
CA MET A 1 -7.62 3.37 15.98
C MET A 1 -7.64 4.34 17.16
N ALA A 2 -7.39 5.64 16.90
CA ALA A 2 -7.55 6.65 17.93
C ALA A 2 -9.02 6.67 18.36
N ALA A 3 -9.27 6.71 19.68
CA ALA A 3 -10.62 6.76 20.21
C ALA A 3 -11.34 7.99 19.62
N GLY A 4 -12.41 7.76 18.87
CA GLY A 4 -13.28 8.80 18.32
C GLY A 4 -13.19 9.05 16.80
N GLN A 5 -12.27 8.41 16.06
CA GLN A 5 -12.26 8.51 14.58
C GLN A 5 -12.96 7.31 13.96
N GLY A 6 -13.86 7.56 13.01
CA GLY A 6 -14.49 6.51 12.23
C GLY A 6 -13.52 5.87 11.24
N CYS A 7 -13.73 4.59 10.89
CA CYS A 7 -12.86 3.87 9.94
C CYS A 7 -12.80 4.53 8.57
N ALA A 8 -13.92 5.12 8.12
CA ALA A 8 -13.98 5.85 6.85
C ALA A 8 -13.07 7.10 6.85
N GLU A 9 -13.05 7.86 7.95
CA GLU A 9 -12.18 9.03 8.11
C GLU A 9 -10.71 8.63 8.11
N VAL A 10 -10.36 7.53 8.80
CA VAL A 10 -9.00 6.98 8.80
C VAL A 10 -8.60 6.56 7.39
N ALA A 11 -9.44 5.84 6.67
CA ALA A 11 -9.18 5.41 5.30
C ALA A 11 -8.99 6.60 4.35
N LEU A 12 -9.87 7.62 4.43
CA LEU A 12 -9.76 8.84 3.61
C LEU A 12 -8.47 9.60 3.92
N GLY A 13 -8.15 9.80 5.20
CA GLY A 13 -6.92 10.50 5.61
C GLY A 13 -5.66 9.76 5.18
N THR A 14 -5.60 8.45 5.41
CA THR A 14 -4.47 7.62 4.98
C THR A 14 -4.28 7.65 3.47
N THR A 15 -5.37 7.57 2.70
CA THR A 15 -5.31 7.62 1.23
C THR A 15 -4.83 8.98 0.75
N ALA A 16 -5.35 10.08 1.33
CA ALA A 16 -4.93 11.42 0.97
C ALA A 16 -3.44 11.67 1.25
N ASP A 17 -2.99 11.27 2.44
CA ASP A 17 -1.58 11.40 2.85
C ASP A 17 -0.66 10.53 1.98
N ALA A 18 -1.08 9.31 1.65
CA ALA A 18 -0.31 8.42 0.77
C ALA A 18 -0.18 8.96 -0.65
N LEU A 19 -1.26 9.50 -1.24
CA LEU A 19 -1.22 10.13 -2.57
C LEU A 19 -0.30 11.35 -2.59
N ALA A 20 -0.40 12.20 -1.57
CA ALA A 20 0.45 13.37 -1.43
C ALA A 20 1.93 12.99 -1.25
N ALA A 21 2.22 12.03 -0.39
CA ALA A 21 3.58 11.55 -0.14
C ALA A 21 4.17 10.86 -1.38
N ALA A 22 3.39 10.05 -2.09
CA ALA A 22 3.85 9.38 -3.31
C ALA A 22 4.29 10.40 -4.39
N ARG A 23 3.54 11.51 -4.56
CA ARG A 23 3.92 12.59 -5.49
C ARG A 23 5.24 13.28 -5.07
N LEU A 24 5.54 13.28 -3.78
CA LEU A 24 6.80 13.83 -3.21
C LEU A 24 7.90 12.75 -3.06
N GLY A 25 7.79 11.63 -3.75
CA GLY A 25 8.81 10.57 -3.69
C GLY A 25 8.91 9.88 -2.32
N GLY A 26 7.82 9.84 -1.55
CA GLY A 26 7.78 9.22 -0.22
C GLY A 26 8.00 10.20 0.94
N ILE A 27 8.15 11.51 0.67
CA ILE A 27 8.23 12.52 1.73
C ILE A 27 6.85 12.73 2.33
N ASP A 28 6.64 12.19 3.49
CA ASP A 28 5.41 12.28 4.28
C ASP A 28 5.49 13.35 5.38
N ARG A 29 4.41 13.49 6.15
CA ARG A 29 4.35 14.40 7.29
C ARG A 29 5.46 14.16 8.31
N THR A 30 5.76 12.88 8.59
CA THR A 30 6.78 12.52 9.59
C THR A 30 8.15 13.01 9.18
N VAL A 31 8.50 12.83 7.90
CA VAL A 31 9.76 13.36 7.34
C VAL A 31 9.81 14.89 7.44
N LEU A 32 8.73 15.60 7.03
CA LEU A 32 8.66 17.04 7.06
C LEU A 32 8.80 17.62 8.48
N THR A 33 8.07 17.06 9.45
CA THR A 33 8.13 17.50 10.85
C THR A 33 9.46 17.15 11.52
N THR A 34 10.05 16.00 11.20
CA THR A 34 11.40 15.64 11.65
C THR A 34 12.46 16.58 11.09
N ALA A 35 12.26 17.10 9.87
CA ALA A 35 13.10 18.12 9.27
C ALA A 35 12.90 19.53 9.87
N GLY A 36 12.01 19.68 10.86
CA GLY A 36 11.79 20.91 11.61
C GLY A 36 10.64 21.79 11.13
N LEU A 37 9.81 21.30 10.17
CA LEU A 37 8.62 22.05 9.76
C LEU A 37 7.51 21.93 10.81
N THR A 38 6.72 22.98 10.92
CA THR A 38 5.48 22.94 11.72
C THR A 38 4.43 22.06 11.03
N ASP A 39 3.46 21.57 11.79
CA ASP A 39 2.33 20.81 11.24
C ASP A 39 1.56 21.58 10.16
N ALA A 40 1.44 22.90 10.30
CA ALA A 40 0.78 23.76 9.33
C ALA A 40 1.57 23.82 8.00
N GLU A 41 2.89 23.97 8.06
CA GLU A 41 3.76 23.96 6.89
C GLU A 41 3.76 22.61 6.19
N ALA A 42 3.88 21.51 6.95
CA ALA A 42 3.80 20.15 6.43
C ALA A 42 2.46 19.91 5.73
N THR A 43 1.34 20.31 6.37
CA THR A 43 0.00 20.22 5.77
C THR A 43 -0.11 21.02 4.48
N ALA A 44 0.44 22.24 4.43
CA ALA A 44 0.40 23.07 3.22
C ALA A 44 1.20 22.46 2.07
N ILE A 45 2.33 21.81 2.34
CA ILE A 45 3.13 21.10 1.33
C ILE A 45 2.36 19.91 0.81
N LEU A 46 1.85 19.04 1.70
CA LEU A 46 1.09 17.85 1.32
C LEU A 46 -0.19 18.21 0.56
N ALA A 47 -0.87 19.30 0.92
CA ALA A 47 -2.05 19.76 0.21
C ALA A 47 -1.74 20.16 -1.24
N ARG A 48 -0.65 20.89 -1.47
CA ARG A 48 -0.22 21.23 -2.84
C ARG A 48 0.15 19.98 -3.65
N SER A 49 0.84 19.04 -3.02
CA SER A 49 1.22 17.79 -3.65
C SER A 49 -0.02 16.95 -4.02
N PHE A 50 -1.00 16.87 -3.12
CA PHE A 50 -2.27 16.20 -3.39
C PHE A 50 -3.02 16.87 -4.56
N ASP A 51 -3.09 18.19 -4.60
CA ASP A 51 -3.80 18.93 -5.64
C ASP A 51 -3.22 18.64 -7.05
N GLU A 52 -1.92 18.34 -7.16
CA GLU A 52 -1.30 17.96 -8.44
C GLU A 52 -1.76 16.57 -8.96
N VAL A 53 -2.10 15.66 -8.07
CA VAL A 53 -2.49 14.29 -8.43
C VAL A 53 -4.01 14.05 -8.38
N ALA A 54 -4.77 15.01 -7.87
CA ALA A 54 -6.21 14.87 -7.67
C ALA A 54 -7.03 14.96 -8.97
N GLY A 55 -6.45 15.48 -10.06
CA GLY A 55 -7.18 15.74 -11.32
C GLY A 55 -7.96 14.54 -11.89
N PRO A 56 -7.43 13.31 -11.88
CA PRO A 56 -8.16 12.12 -12.35
C PRO A 56 -9.22 11.58 -11.38
N ILE A 57 -9.27 12.09 -10.14
CA ILE A 57 -10.17 11.61 -9.09
C ILE A 57 -11.54 12.28 -9.26
N ASP A 58 -12.61 11.54 -9.01
CA ASP A 58 -13.96 12.12 -8.95
C ASP A 58 -13.96 13.35 -8.01
N PRO A 59 -14.53 14.49 -8.44
CA PRO A 59 -14.43 15.74 -7.69
C PRO A 59 -15.02 15.67 -6.26
N ALA A 60 -16.08 14.89 -6.04
CA ALA A 60 -16.67 14.73 -4.72
C ALA A 60 -15.74 13.91 -3.80
N LEU A 61 -15.14 12.83 -4.32
CA LEU A 61 -14.16 12.03 -3.60
C LEU A 61 -12.87 12.83 -3.36
N ALA A 62 -12.36 13.57 -4.35
CA ALA A 62 -11.19 14.43 -4.17
C ALA A 62 -11.40 15.47 -3.08
N GLY A 63 -12.59 16.08 -3.01
CA GLY A 63 -12.97 16.99 -1.94
C GLY A 63 -12.98 16.33 -0.55
N GLN A 64 -13.48 15.10 -0.45
CA GLN A 64 -13.45 14.33 0.80
C GLN A 64 -12.02 13.98 1.20
N LEU A 65 -11.21 13.46 0.30
CA LEU A 65 -9.80 13.15 0.55
C LEU A 65 -9.05 14.40 1.01
N ARG A 66 -9.19 15.51 0.30
CA ARG A 66 -8.52 16.77 0.65
C ARG A 66 -8.92 17.29 2.05
N ALA A 67 -10.19 17.14 2.42
CA ALA A 67 -10.69 17.54 3.75
C ALA A 67 -10.11 16.69 4.89
N HIS A 68 -9.65 15.46 4.58
CA HIS A 68 -9.08 14.53 5.54
C HIS A 68 -7.54 14.51 5.51
N LEU A 69 -6.92 15.25 4.59
CA LEU A 69 -5.47 15.33 4.47
C LEU A 69 -4.88 15.92 5.77
N GLY A 70 -3.91 15.21 6.33
CA GLY A 70 -3.25 15.64 7.55
C GLY A 70 -4.10 15.55 8.80
N LEU A 71 -5.21 14.82 8.78
CA LEU A 71 -5.84 14.39 10.02
C LEU A 71 -4.80 13.61 10.80
N ALA A 72 -4.25 14.25 11.83
CA ALA A 72 -3.15 13.72 12.62
C ALA A 72 -3.58 12.38 13.25
N LEU A 73 -3.27 11.29 12.55
CA LEU A 73 -3.21 9.98 13.17
C LEU A 73 -2.18 10.13 14.28
N ARG A 74 -2.58 9.99 15.52
CA ARG A 74 -1.62 10.06 16.63
C ARG A 74 -0.60 8.95 16.39
N PRO A 75 0.70 9.27 16.25
CA PRO A 75 1.71 8.25 16.09
C PRO A 75 1.65 7.32 17.30
N GLY A 76 1.37 6.06 17.05
CA GLY A 76 1.50 4.96 18.00
C GLY A 76 2.66 4.09 17.57
N ALA A 77 3.19 3.28 18.49
CA ALA A 77 4.14 2.25 18.10
C ALA A 77 3.46 1.30 17.11
N ALA A 78 4.04 1.14 15.93
CA ALA A 78 3.55 0.14 14.97
C ALA A 78 3.68 -1.26 15.59
N PRO A 79 2.67 -2.13 15.42
CA PRO A 79 2.86 -3.53 15.78
C PRO A 79 4.04 -4.14 15.03
N ALA A 80 4.80 -5.03 15.67
CA ALA A 80 6.00 -5.61 15.08
C ALA A 80 5.75 -6.31 13.73
N PHE A 81 4.57 -6.92 13.56
CA PHE A 81 4.19 -7.54 12.29
C PHE A 81 4.09 -6.52 11.15
N ALA A 82 3.67 -5.29 11.40
CA ALA A 82 3.54 -4.26 10.36
C ALA A 82 4.91 -3.92 9.77
N GLU A 83 5.94 -3.78 10.61
CA GLU A 83 7.31 -3.58 10.12
C GLU A 83 7.83 -4.79 9.33
N ALA A 84 7.50 -6.01 9.78
CA ALA A 84 7.88 -7.22 9.07
C ALA A 84 7.23 -7.28 7.68
N LEU A 85 5.93 -6.97 7.57
CA LEU A 85 5.21 -6.95 6.29
C LEU A 85 5.71 -5.87 5.34
N ILE A 86 6.07 -4.68 5.83
CA ILE A 86 6.65 -3.61 5.00
C ILE A 86 7.97 -4.06 4.36
N ARG A 87 8.79 -4.81 5.11
CA ARG A 87 10.10 -5.28 4.63
C ARG A 87 10.03 -6.54 3.77
N GLN A 88 8.92 -7.25 3.79
CA GLN A 88 8.79 -8.50 3.04
C GLN A 88 8.22 -8.25 1.65
N PRO A 89 9.00 -8.54 0.58
CA PRO A 89 8.53 -8.39 -0.79
C PRO A 89 7.50 -9.48 -1.13
N ARG A 90 6.56 -9.12 -1.98
CA ARG A 90 5.63 -10.07 -2.59
C ARG A 90 6.32 -10.90 -3.67
N ALA A 91 5.83 -12.12 -3.87
CA ALA A 91 6.41 -13.05 -4.84
C ALA A 91 6.26 -12.62 -6.31
N GLY A 92 5.46 -11.59 -6.61
CA GLY A 92 5.04 -11.29 -7.96
C GLY A 92 3.99 -12.30 -8.45
N ALA A 93 3.85 -12.46 -9.77
CA ALA A 93 2.90 -13.42 -10.32
C ALA A 93 3.57 -14.79 -10.54
N THR A 94 3.03 -15.82 -9.90
CA THR A 94 3.52 -17.20 -10.01
C THR A 94 2.39 -18.14 -10.40
N CYS A 95 2.71 -19.14 -11.21
CA CYS A 95 1.78 -20.21 -11.58
C CYS A 95 2.57 -21.50 -11.77
N PRO A 96 2.10 -22.67 -11.28
CA PRO A 96 2.78 -23.94 -11.50
C PRO A 96 3.05 -24.21 -12.98
N GLY A 97 4.27 -24.60 -13.29
CA GLY A 97 4.68 -24.90 -14.68
C GLY A 97 4.86 -23.69 -15.61
N LYS A 98 4.76 -22.46 -15.09
CA LYS A 98 4.99 -21.21 -15.85
C LYS A 98 6.18 -20.45 -15.28
N PRO A 99 6.89 -19.65 -16.11
CA PRO A 99 7.89 -18.73 -15.62
C PRO A 99 7.27 -17.71 -14.63
N ARG A 100 8.02 -17.37 -13.59
CA ARG A 100 7.61 -16.34 -12.62
C ARG A 100 7.75 -14.95 -13.25
N ILE A 101 6.75 -14.11 -13.05
CA ILE A 101 6.85 -12.67 -13.34
C ILE A 101 7.36 -11.99 -12.07
N ILE A 102 8.59 -11.50 -12.12
CA ILE A 102 9.21 -10.73 -11.04
C ILE A 102 8.87 -9.26 -11.27
N LEU A 103 8.40 -8.60 -10.23
CA LEU A 103 8.11 -7.17 -10.24
C LEU A 103 9.26 -6.42 -9.57
N GLU A 104 9.76 -5.38 -10.21
CA GLU A 104 10.86 -4.55 -9.69
C GLU A 104 10.52 -3.06 -9.79
N PRO A 105 10.66 -2.30 -8.70
CA PRO A 105 10.94 -2.78 -7.35
C PRO A 105 9.77 -3.63 -6.81
N PRO A 106 10.02 -4.62 -5.94
CA PRO A 106 8.95 -5.46 -5.43
C PRO A 106 8.06 -4.65 -4.48
N GLU A 107 6.75 -4.86 -4.58
CA GLU A 107 5.80 -4.35 -3.60
C GLU A 107 5.98 -5.08 -2.26
N GLY A 108 5.91 -4.36 -1.15
CA GLY A 108 5.86 -4.94 0.19
C GLY A 108 4.46 -5.47 0.52
N HIS A 109 4.38 -6.49 1.38
CA HIS A 109 3.09 -6.94 1.90
C HIS A 109 2.35 -5.85 2.68
N GLY A 110 3.10 -4.94 3.34
CA GLY A 110 2.52 -3.81 4.05
C GLY A 110 1.77 -2.86 3.13
N ASP A 111 2.34 -2.57 1.95
CA ASP A 111 1.72 -1.70 0.94
C ASP A 111 0.43 -2.33 0.41
N HIS A 112 0.49 -3.60 0.01
CA HIS A 112 -0.66 -4.37 -0.43
C HIS A 112 -1.77 -4.42 0.62
N CYS A 113 -1.45 -4.78 1.86
CA CYS A 113 -2.43 -4.84 2.95
C CYS A 113 -3.10 -3.49 3.17
N LEU A 114 -2.35 -2.38 3.11
CA LEU A 114 -2.91 -1.04 3.28
C LEU A 114 -3.88 -0.69 2.14
N ILE A 115 -3.48 -0.91 0.89
CA ILE A 115 -4.33 -0.61 -0.28
C ILE A 115 -5.60 -1.47 -0.24
N VAL A 116 -5.48 -2.77 0.02
CA VAL A 116 -6.65 -3.66 0.16
C VAL A 116 -7.55 -3.20 1.30
N ALA A 117 -7.00 -2.81 2.45
CA ALA A 117 -7.80 -2.31 3.57
C ALA A 117 -8.59 -1.03 3.22
N VAL A 118 -7.95 -0.08 2.54
CA VAL A 118 -8.59 1.16 2.08
C VAL A 118 -9.69 0.85 1.07
N LEU A 119 -9.40 0.07 0.05
CA LEU A 119 -10.37 -0.33 -0.97
C LEU A 119 -11.55 -1.10 -0.37
N ALA A 120 -11.29 -2.06 0.52
CA ALA A 120 -12.34 -2.83 1.19
C ALA A 120 -13.25 -1.92 2.04
N THR A 121 -12.68 -0.93 2.72
CA THR A 121 -13.45 0.05 3.50
C THR A 121 -14.37 0.89 2.61
N VAL A 122 -13.84 1.40 1.50
CA VAL A 122 -14.62 2.20 0.53
C VAL A 122 -15.72 1.38 -0.14
N LEU A 123 -15.44 0.11 -0.43
CA LEU A 123 -16.39 -0.81 -1.06
C LEU A 123 -17.40 -1.41 -0.09
N ALA A 124 -17.13 -1.43 1.20
CA ALA A 124 -17.97 -2.06 2.22
C ALA A 124 -19.45 -1.66 2.13
N PRO A 125 -19.83 -0.37 2.02
CA PRO A 125 -21.22 0.02 1.91
C PRO A 125 -21.94 -0.57 0.68
N ARG A 126 -21.23 -0.72 -0.45
CA ARG A 126 -21.78 -1.31 -1.69
C ARG A 126 -22.20 -2.76 -1.50
N TYR A 127 -21.54 -3.49 -0.62
CA TYR A 127 -21.82 -4.91 -0.34
C TYR A 127 -22.62 -5.11 0.95
N GLY A 128 -22.95 -4.02 1.67
CA GLY A 128 -23.65 -4.11 2.96
C GLY A 128 -22.74 -4.63 4.10
N ALA A 129 -21.42 -4.48 3.94
CA ALA A 129 -20.43 -4.86 4.94
C ALA A 129 -20.17 -3.72 5.95
N ASP A 130 -19.70 -4.10 7.14
CA ASP A 130 -19.17 -3.13 8.11
C ASP A 130 -17.78 -2.63 7.67
N PRO A 131 -17.58 -1.31 7.46
CA PRO A 131 -16.31 -0.76 7.03
C PRO A 131 -15.14 -1.06 7.97
N ALA A 132 -15.38 -1.14 9.29
CA ALA A 132 -14.33 -1.44 10.26
C ALA A 132 -13.84 -2.88 10.13
N THR A 133 -14.77 -3.82 9.97
CA THR A 133 -14.46 -5.23 9.72
C THR A 133 -13.73 -5.40 8.40
N ALA A 134 -14.18 -4.73 7.34
CA ALA A 134 -13.54 -4.77 6.03
C ALA A 134 -12.10 -4.20 6.07
N PHE A 135 -11.89 -3.10 6.80
CA PHE A 135 -10.55 -2.54 7.01
C PHE A 135 -9.62 -3.52 7.71
N LEU A 136 -10.08 -4.11 8.83
CA LEU A 136 -9.27 -5.07 9.57
C LEU A 136 -8.97 -6.33 8.77
N ALA A 137 -9.92 -6.83 7.98
CA ALA A 137 -9.71 -7.95 7.08
C ALA A 137 -8.59 -7.63 6.07
N GLY A 138 -8.66 -6.47 5.40
CA GLY A 138 -7.65 -6.02 4.46
C GLY A 138 -6.28 -5.83 5.09
N MET A 139 -6.20 -5.21 6.28
CA MET A 139 -4.93 -5.00 6.97
C MET A 139 -4.27 -6.29 7.46
N ALA A 140 -5.04 -7.32 7.77
CA ALA A 140 -4.55 -8.48 8.52
C ALA A 140 -4.45 -9.77 7.70
N HIS A 141 -4.94 -9.81 6.46
CA HIS A 141 -5.02 -11.06 5.70
C HIS A 141 -3.65 -11.70 5.39
N HIS A 142 -2.57 -10.93 5.46
CA HIS A 142 -1.20 -11.41 5.34
C HIS A 142 -0.42 -11.44 6.66
N LEU A 143 -1.06 -11.43 7.84
CA LEU A 143 -0.36 -11.50 9.12
C LEU A 143 0.63 -12.66 9.22
N HIS A 144 0.33 -13.81 8.62
CA HIS A 144 1.21 -14.97 8.60
C HIS A 144 2.53 -14.68 7.85
N ASN A 145 2.52 -13.75 6.88
CA ASN A 145 3.71 -13.37 6.13
C ASN A 145 4.69 -12.53 6.96
N ALA A 146 4.34 -12.10 8.15
CA ALA A 146 5.35 -11.54 9.07
C ALA A 146 6.49 -12.55 9.37
N HIS A 147 6.21 -13.84 9.23
CA HIS A 147 7.16 -14.94 9.48
C HIS A 147 7.33 -15.91 8.32
N LEU A 148 6.33 -16.05 7.47
CA LEU A 148 6.36 -16.95 6.31
C LEU A 148 6.70 -16.13 5.06
N PRO A 149 7.88 -16.31 4.45
CA PRO A 149 8.18 -15.67 3.17
C PRO A 149 7.13 -16.00 2.10
N ASP A 150 6.81 -15.03 1.27
CA ASP A 150 5.87 -15.23 0.17
C ASP A 150 6.50 -16.14 -0.90
N SER A 151 5.99 -17.34 -0.98
CA SER A 151 6.40 -18.32 -1.99
C SER A 151 5.57 -18.22 -3.29
N GLY A 152 4.55 -17.36 -3.31
CA GLY A 152 3.57 -17.26 -4.36
C GLY A 152 2.75 -18.54 -4.54
N PHE A 153 1.74 -18.49 -5.41
CA PHE A 153 0.83 -19.60 -5.66
C PHE A 153 1.55 -20.92 -5.97
N ALA A 154 2.63 -20.87 -6.74
CA ALA A 154 3.40 -22.08 -7.07
C ALA A 154 4.06 -22.71 -5.83
N GLY A 155 4.57 -21.89 -4.89
CA GLY A 155 5.14 -22.39 -3.63
C GLY A 155 4.06 -22.90 -2.66
N GLU A 156 2.92 -22.23 -2.61
CA GLU A 156 1.76 -22.68 -1.82
C GLU A 156 1.27 -24.06 -2.24
N MET A 157 1.24 -24.33 -3.54
CA MET A 157 0.91 -25.66 -4.09
C MET A 157 1.90 -26.73 -3.63
N LEU A 158 3.19 -26.39 -3.45
CA LEU A 158 4.19 -27.33 -2.93
C LEU A 158 4.03 -27.59 -1.43
N LEU A 159 3.57 -26.61 -0.66
CA LEU A 159 3.23 -26.79 0.76
C LEU A 159 1.99 -27.67 0.93
N GLY A 160 1.07 -27.65 -0.02
CA GLY A 160 -0.10 -28.52 -0.08
C GLY A 160 -0.93 -28.48 1.20
N SER A 161 -1.23 -29.63 1.77
CA SER A 161 -2.04 -29.75 3.00
C SER A 161 -1.40 -29.13 4.26
N HIS A 162 -0.12 -28.80 4.22
CA HIS A 162 0.59 -28.17 5.35
C HIS A 162 0.39 -26.65 5.39
N LEU A 163 0.01 -26.01 4.28
CA LEU A 163 -0.14 -24.57 4.19
C LEU A 163 -1.16 -24.03 5.22
N GLY A 164 -2.36 -24.56 5.24
CA GLY A 164 -3.42 -24.11 6.15
C GLY A 164 -3.03 -24.16 7.62
N PRO A 165 -2.55 -25.29 8.15
CA PRO A 165 -2.04 -25.37 9.52
C PRO A 165 -0.90 -24.38 9.83
N ILE A 166 0.04 -24.18 8.91
CA ILE A 166 1.14 -23.22 9.07
C ILE A 166 0.58 -21.80 9.18
N MET A 167 -0.27 -21.40 8.24
CA MET A 167 -0.91 -20.08 8.27
C MET A 167 -1.68 -19.84 9.56
N GLN A 168 -2.51 -20.80 9.98
CA GLN A 168 -3.29 -20.69 11.22
C GLN A 168 -2.40 -20.52 12.46
N ALA A 169 -1.31 -21.26 12.56
CA ALA A 169 -0.37 -21.14 13.67
C ALA A 169 0.29 -19.76 13.70
N LEU A 170 0.68 -19.23 12.55
CA LEU A 170 1.30 -17.92 12.44
C LEU A 170 0.29 -16.79 12.67
N PHE A 171 -0.94 -16.90 12.18
CA PHE A 171 -2.03 -15.97 12.53
C PHE A 171 -2.27 -15.93 14.04
N ALA A 172 -2.40 -17.06 14.68
CA ALA A 172 -2.62 -17.14 16.13
C ALA A 172 -1.46 -16.48 16.90
N ARG A 173 -0.22 -16.69 16.46
CA ARG A 173 0.97 -16.09 17.04
C ARG A 173 0.90 -14.56 16.98
N GLU A 174 0.61 -13.99 15.82
CA GLU A 174 0.58 -12.53 15.66
C GLU A 174 -0.61 -11.88 16.35
N LEU A 175 -1.79 -12.51 16.28
CA LEU A 175 -2.97 -12.05 17.01
C LEU A 175 -2.74 -11.99 18.52
N ALA A 176 -1.95 -12.89 19.08
CA ALA A 176 -1.60 -12.89 20.51
C ALA A 176 -0.73 -11.69 20.93
N THR A 177 -0.07 -11.01 19.98
CA THR A 177 0.73 -9.80 20.26
C THR A 177 -0.11 -8.52 20.34
N LEU A 178 -1.36 -8.57 19.86
CA LEU A 178 -2.26 -7.42 19.82
C LEU A 178 -3.00 -7.24 21.15
N PRO A 179 -3.43 -6.00 21.48
CA PRO A 179 -4.38 -5.78 22.56
C PRO A 179 -5.64 -6.65 22.40
N ALA A 180 -6.16 -7.22 23.47
CA ALA A 180 -7.22 -8.23 23.42
C ALA A 180 -8.44 -7.85 22.59
N SER A 181 -8.91 -6.59 22.69
CA SER A 181 -10.03 -6.09 21.90
C SER A 181 -9.72 -6.05 20.39
N LEU A 182 -8.51 -5.62 20.03
CA LEU A 182 -8.07 -5.58 18.64
C LEU A 182 -7.85 -6.99 18.08
N SER A 183 -7.23 -7.87 18.87
CA SER A 183 -7.04 -9.28 18.53
C SER A 183 -8.38 -9.96 18.20
N THR A 184 -9.38 -9.80 19.08
CA THR A 184 -10.73 -10.34 18.87
C THR A 184 -11.39 -9.77 17.61
N ALA A 185 -11.34 -8.46 17.41
CA ALA A 185 -11.93 -7.82 16.24
C ALA A 185 -11.25 -8.26 14.94
N THR A 186 -9.91 -8.35 14.95
CA THR A 186 -9.13 -8.81 13.80
C THR A 186 -9.41 -10.27 13.48
N ALA A 187 -9.48 -11.14 14.47
CA ALA A 187 -9.84 -12.55 14.26
C ALA A 187 -11.23 -12.70 13.65
N ALA A 188 -12.22 -11.93 14.14
CA ALA A 188 -13.57 -11.90 13.59
C ALA A 188 -13.59 -11.40 12.12
N ALA A 189 -12.79 -10.38 11.80
CA ALA A 189 -12.66 -9.87 10.44
C ALA A 189 -12.05 -10.91 9.49
N LEU A 190 -10.96 -11.57 9.90
CA LEU A 190 -10.32 -12.65 9.14
C LEU A 190 -11.26 -13.82 8.88
N ALA A 191 -12.15 -14.13 9.80
CA ALA A 191 -13.14 -15.20 9.65
C ALA A 191 -14.18 -14.95 8.54
N THR A 192 -14.32 -13.71 8.05
CA THR A 192 -15.21 -13.38 6.92
C THR A 192 -14.60 -13.69 5.57
N ILE A 193 -13.27 -13.75 5.46
CA ILE A 193 -12.54 -13.89 4.19
C ILE A 193 -12.86 -15.20 3.45
N PRO A 194 -12.90 -16.39 4.10
CA PRO A 194 -13.08 -17.63 3.37
C PRO A 194 -14.44 -17.78 2.67
N ASP A 195 -15.44 -16.98 3.05
CA ASP A 195 -16.78 -17.06 2.46
C ASP A 195 -17.10 -15.82 1.61
N PRO A 196 -16.90 -15.92 0.27
CA PRO A 196 -17.18 -14.81 -0.66
C PRO A 196 -18.68 -14.53 -0.85
N SER A 197 -19.58 -15.29 -0.22
CA SER A 197 -21.02 -15.02 -0.22
C SER A 197 -21.43 -14.00 0.84
N THR A 198 -20.63 -13.84 1.90
CA THR A 198 -20.88 -12.86 2.95
C THR A 198 -20.59 -11.42 2.50
N PRO A 199 -21.27 -10.42 3.07
CA PRO A 199 -20.97 -9.01 2.78
C PRO A 199 -19.48 -8.67 2.97
N GLY A 200 -18.88 -9.09 4.09
CA GLY A 200 -17.46 -8.85 4.41
C GLY A 200 -16.52 -9.54 3.44
N GLY A 201 -16.75 -10.81 3.14
CA GLY A 201 -15.96 -11.56 2.16
C GLY A 201 -16.02 -10.93 0.77
N ARG A 202 -17.21 -10.48 0.33
CA ARG A 202 -17.36 -9.79 -0.98
C ARG A 202 -16.59 -8.48 -1.03
N ALA A 203 -16.66 -7.66 0.01
CA ALA A 203 -15.93 -6.40 0.07
C ALA A 203 -14.42 -6.65 0.03
N PHE A 204 -13.93 -7.63 0.80
CA PHE A 204 -12.52 -8.02 0.82
C PHE A 204 -12.05 -8.54 -0.55
N HIS A 205 -12.71 -9.55 -1.12
CA HIS A 205 -12.26 -10.14 -2.38
C HIS A 205 -12.33 -9.17 -3.56
N ALA A 206 -13.31 -8.25 -3.56
CA ALA A 206 -13.35 -7.19 -4.56
C ALA A 206 -12.14 -6.25 -4.42
N ALA A 207 -11.79 -5.86 -3.20
CA ALA A 207 -10.63 -5.01 -2.94
C ALA A 207 -9.31 -5.69 -3.34
N ASP A 208 -9.12 -6.94 -2.93
CA ASP A 208 -7.90 -7.71 -3.20
C ASP A 208 -7.67 -7.93 -4.71
N VAL A 209 -8.72 -8.27 -5.47
CA VAL A 209 -8.56 -8.45 -6.92
C VAL A 209 -8.32 -7.12 -7.65
N ILE A 210 -8.95 -6.04 -7.20
CA ILE A 210 -8.73 -4.71 -7.78
C ILE A 210 -7.29 -4.28 -7.56
N ASP A 211 -6.77 -4.42 -6.34
CA ASP A 211 -5.39 -4.07 -6.02
C ASP A 211 -4.40 -4.86 -6.89
N ARG A 212 -4.54 -6.18 -6.95
CA ARG A 212 -3.66 -7.03 -7.78
C ARG A 212 -3.66 -6.64 -9.27
N VAL A 213 -4.80 -6.28 -9.83
CA VAL A 213 -4.89 -5.87 -11.24
C VAL A 213 -4.30 -4.47 -11.45
N LEU A 214 -4.54 -3.53 -10.52
CA LEU A 214 -3.96 -2.19 -10.59
C LEU A 214 -2.44 -2.24 -10.46
N GLN A 215 -1.91 -3.09 -9.59
CA GLN A 215 -0.48 -3.34 -9.46
C GLN A 215 0.11 -3.84 -10.79
N MET A 216 -0.48 -4.85 -11.42
CA MET A 216 0.00 -5.34 -12.72
C MET A 216 -0.01 -4.25 -13.78
N ARG A 217 -1.05 -3.41 -13.81
CA ARG A 217 -1.11 -2.25 -14.73
C ARG A 217 -0.01 -1.22 -14.46
N HIS A 218 0.29 -0.98 -13.19
CA HIS A 218 1.37 -0.07 -12.82
C HIS A 218 2.71 -0.57 -13.38
N TYR A 219 3.06 -1.82 -13.11
CA TYR A 219 4.31 -2.39 -13.61
C TYR A 219 4.36 -2.52 -15.14
N ASP A 220 3.24 -2.82 -15.79
CA ASP A 220 3.16 -2.82 -17.26
C ASP A 220 3.46 -1.43 -17.85
N GLN A 221 3.07 -0.36 -17.18
CA GLN A 221 3.35 1.01 -17.61
C GLN A 221 4.80 1.44 -17.34
N VAL A 222 5.33 1.12 -16.16
CA VAL A 222 6.71 1.48 -15.75
C VAL A 222 7.76 0.88 -16.69
N ALA A 223 7.52 -0.30 -17.25
CA ALA A 223 8.43 -0.96 -18.17
C ALA A 223 8.40 -0.40 -19.61
N ARG A 224 7.63 0.63 -19.92
CA ARG A 224 7.40 1.11 -21.28
C ARG A 224 8.14 2.39 -21.66
N PHE A 225 9.07 2.87 -20.85
CA PHE A 225 9.88 4.02 -21.25
C PHE A 225 11.18 3.59 -21.97
N THR A 226 11.71 4.48 -22.81
CA THR A 226 13.05 4.35 -23.41
C THR A 226 14.02 5.29 -22.72
N ILE A 227 15.34 5.06 -22.92
CA ILE A 227 16.35 5.97 -22.39
C ILE A 227 16.22 7.37 -23.01
N ASP A 228 15.85 7.48 -24.27
CA ASP A 228 15.63 8.75 -24.95
C ASP A 228 14.46 9.51 -24.33
N GLN A 229 13.36 8.82 -24.00
CA GLN A 229 12.27 9.44 -23.26
C GLN A 229 12.70 9.96 -21.88
N ALA A 230 13.57 9.24 -21.19
CA ALA A 230 14.08 9.71 -19.90
C ALA A 230 14.98 10.94 -20.05
N LEU A 231 15.84 10.97 -21.05
CA LEU A 231 16.77 12.08 -21.29
C LEU A 231 16.06 13.33 -21.84
N ASP A 232 15.21 13.15 -22.86
CA ASP A 232 14.65 14.25 -23.64
C ASP A 232 13.29 14.72 -23.10
N ASP A 233 12.34 13.80 -22.86
CA ASP A 233 10.99 14.14 -22.43
C ASP A 233 10.90 14.43 -20.90
N MET A 234 11.79 13.81 -20.12
CA MET A 234 11.76 13.89 -18.66
C MET A 234 12.92 14.73 -18.09
N ASP A 235 13.74 15.34 -18.95
CA ASP A 235 14.90 16.16 -18.54
C ASP A 235 15.77 15.46 -17.48
N LEU A 236 16.14 14.19 -17.70
CA LEU A 236 16.91 13.42 -16.71
C LEU A 236 18.20 14.13 -16.32
N VAL A 237 18.83 14.84 -17.26
CA VAL A 237 19.95 15.76 -17.00
C VAL A 237 19.41 17.17 -16.87
N HIS A 238 18.93 17.48 -15.67
CA HIS A 238 18.25 18.74 -15.37
C HIS A 238 19.10 19.98 -15.69
N ALA A 239 18.45 21.02 -16.15
CA ALA A 239 19.06 22.34 -16.31
C ALA A 239 19.62 22.84 -14.97
N GLY A 240 20.86 23.32 -14.99
CA GLY A 240 21.52 23.84 -13.80
C GLY A 240 23.05 23.99 -13.97
N PRO A 241 23.74 24.41 -12.90
CA PRO A 241 25.18 24.66 -12.95
C PRO A 241 26.03 23.44 -13.31
N THR A 242 25.52 22.25 -13.08
CA THR A 242 26.20 20.94 -13.31
C THR A 242 25.87 20.29 -14.66
N GLN A 243 24.89 20.81 -15.39
CA GLN A 243 24.38 20.17 -16.60
C GLN A 243 25.48 19.89 -17.63
N SER A 244 26.31 20.93 -17.95
CA SER A 244 27.39 20.76 -18.92
C SER A 244 28.43 19.73 -18.49
N PHE A 245 28.70 19.62 -17.19
CA PHE A 245 29.60 18.63 -16.64
C PHE A 245 28.99 17.22 -16.77
N HIS A 246 27.69 17.06 -16.47
CA HIS A 246 27.01 15.78 -16.62
C HIS A 246 27.06 15.31 -18.09
N HIS A 247 26.78 16.17 -19.05
CA HIS A 247 26.90 15.82 -20.48
C HIS A 247 28.31 15.39 -20.86
N SER A 248 29.35 16.07 -20.34
CA SER A 248 30.73 15.67 -20.59
C SER A 248 31.02 14.27 -20.03
N VAL A 249 30.55 13.98 -18.82
CA VAL A 249 30.71 12.64 -18.19
C VAL A 249 30.02 11.55 -19.02
N LEU A 250 28.80 11.81 -19.50
CA LEU A 250 28.08 10.85 -20.35
C LEU A 250 28.81 10.59 -21.66
N GLN A 251 29.33 11.63 -22.30
CA GLN A 251 30.15 11.48 -23.52
C GLN A 251 31.42 10.66 -23.27
N ASP A 252 32.16 10.97 -22.19
CA ASP A 252 33.37 10.25 -21.81
C ASP A 252 33.09 8.79 -21.47
N ALA A 253 31.93 8.50 -20.90
CA ALA A 253 31.46 7.13 -20.59
C ALA A 253 30.84 6.41 -21.80
N ASN A 254 30.72 7.04 -22.95
CA ASN A 254 30.02 6.54 -24.15
C ASN A 254 28.57 6.11 -23.83
N LEU A 255 27.88 6.93 -23.02
CA LEU A 255 26.47 6.79 -22.68
C LEU A 255 25.65 7.84 -23.43
N PRO A 256 24.36 7.54 -23.71
CA PRO A 256 23.49 8.50 -24.37
C PRO A 256 23.27 9.75 -23.54
#